data_40f53da8d4fee5c150efc40ea3da86fb
#
_entry.id   40f53da8d4fee5c150efc40ea3da86fb
#
_cell.length_a   1.000
_cell.length_b   1.000
_cell.length_c   1.000
_cell.angle_alpha   90.00
_cell.angle_beta   90.00
_cell.angle_gamma   90.00
#
_symmetry.space_group_name_H-M   'P 1'
#
loop_
_entity.id
_entity.type
_entity.pdbx_description
1 polymer ?
#
loop_
_entity_poly.entity_id
_entity_poly.type
_entity_poly.pdbx_seq_one_letter_code
_entity_poly.pdbx_strand_id
1 'polypeptide(L)'
;MKTIKNIFGVLAAAAALTACVGDLNVTPIDPNANTVDKVLVNEAALDAYISGVYLGFATSGYYGANGSASISGLDGGASQYIRGLYHHQELTTDESICGWNDQTIKNFHYSNWTTDDTFIYAFYSRIFMQVSTANEFLREIRLLNVDPAVQKRYTDEARVLRAIAYYHAIDCFGNVPFSLETSVVGTTPEQIKRADLFNWLEGELKDIIDANNLPGKDAVVYGHVSMGVAKFLLAKLYLNAEVYTGTARWNDCAAVLTSLMGDGYSLHTTSKGVYSAYQELFLADNDQCKDEIIFAIQQDGVNTTSYGVTNYIIFASTGGEMDPEEIGISSGWGGLRMTPEFYKKFSNSDARKLFYTATQQESIDDVGEFTNGYAFMKFLNRTSDGGYGKEKGFVDTDFPLMRYADVLLMAAECQLHGASIDGLSAFNQVRTRAGLETVSALTADLILDERARELYQECWRRNDLIRFGKFISGYNWQWKGNVQEGKDMESHRVLFPIPDSDRLANSNLEQNEGYK
;
A
#
# COMPACT_ATOMS: atom_id res chain seq x y z
N MET A 1 28.46 51.13 -46.64
CA MET A 1 27.86 49.88 -47.14
C MET A 1 28.14 48.62 -46.30
N LYS A 2 29.27 48.46 -45.62
CA LYS A 2 29.54 47.28 -44.76
C LYS A 2 28.67 47.26 -43.50
N THR A 3 28.37 48.41 -42.88
CA THR A 3 27.59 48.50 -41.61
C THR A 3 26.11 48.13 -41.80
N ILE A 4 25.51 48.48 -42.93
CA ILE A 4 24.10 48.16 -43.25
C ILE A 4 23.90 46.66 -43.50
N LYS A 5 24.87 45.98 -44.13
CA LYS A 5 24.82 44.53 -44.37
C LYS A 5 24.88 43.74 -43.08
N ASN A 6 25.62 44.21 -42.07
CA ASN A 6 25.69 43.53 -40.75
C ASN A 6 24.41 43.72 -39.94
N ILE A 7 23.71 44.84 -40.04
CA ILE A 7 22.42 45.07 -39.36
C ILE A 7 21.32 44.19 -39.96
N PHE A 8 21.29 44.02 -41.29
CA PHE A 8 20.34 43.10 -41.94
C PHE A 8 20.61 41.62 -41.60
N GLY A 9 21.89 41.24 -41.44
CA GLY A 9 22.27 39.90 -41.02
C GLY A 9 21.83 39.57 -39.58
N VAL A 10 21.94 40.51 -38.66
CA VAL A 10 21.51 40.35 -37.25
C VAL A 10 19.97 40.34 -37.12
N LEU A 11 19.27 41.18 -37.91
CA LEU A 11 17.80 41.19 -37.96
C LEU A 11 17.23 39.90 -38.59
N ALA A 12 17.88 39.34 -39.61
CA ALA A 12 17.47 38.07 -40.24
C ALA A 12 17.74 36.86 -39.28
N ALA A 13 18.83 36.89 -38.52
CA ALA A 13 19.12 35.87 -37.52
C ALA A 13 18.16 35.95 -36.31
N ALA A 14 17.78 37.16 -35.88
CA ALA A 14 16.78 37.34 -34.79
C ALA A 14 15.37 36.91 -35.26
N ALA A 15 14.99 37.14 -36.50
CA ALA A 15 13.71 36.68 -37.06
C ALA A 15 13.66 35.16 -37.26
N ALA A 16 14.79 34.50 -37.51
CA ALA A 16 14.87 33.04 -37.63
C ALA A 16 14.78 32.33 -36.26
N LEU A 17 15.15 33.01 -35.17
CA LEU A 17 15.04 32.46 -33.79
C LEU A 17 13.62 32.59 -33.20
N THR A 18 12.77 33.44 -33.77
CA THR A 18 11.37 33.56 -33.31
C THR A 18 10.40 32.68 -34.09
N ALA A 19 10.82 32.06 -35.17
CA ALA A 19 9.96 31.22 -36.02
C ALA A 19 9.67 29.82 -35.46
N CYS A 20 10.39 29.38 -34.42
CA CYS A 20 10.24 28.02 -33.89
C CYS A 20 9.45 27.93 -32.59
N VAL A 21 9.00 29.05 -32.00
CA VAL A 21 8.34 29.02 -30.69
C VAL A 21 6.81 28.76 -30.79
N GLY A 22 6.23 28.95 -31.97
CA GLY A 22 4.81 28.67 -32.23
C GLY A 22 4.51 27.26 -32.76
N ASP A 23 5.54 26.56 -33.25
CA ASP A 23 5.39 25.25 -33.93
C ASP A 23 5.33 24.05 -32.93
N LEU A 24 5.56 24.31 -31.65
CA LEU A 24 5.48 23.28 -30.61
C LEU A 24 4.06 23.11 -30.01
N ASN A 25 3.14 24.03 -30.33
CA ASN A 25 1.72 23.96 -29.91
C ASN A 25 0.81 23.64 -31.12
N VAL A 26 1.17 22.65 -31.92
CA VAL A 26 0.29 22.17 -32.99
C VAL A 26 -0.77 21.25 -32.43
N THR A 27 -2.03 21.59 -32.59
CA THR A 27 -3.11 20.61 -32.52
C THR A 27 -2.93 19.58 -33.63
N PRO A 28 -3.09 18.28 -33.36
CA PRO A 28 -3.01 17.25 -34.40
C PRO A 28 -3.92 17.59 -35.56
N ILE A 29 -3.38 17.64 -36.78
CA ILE A 29 -4.12 17.96 -38.01
C ILE A 29 -5.03 16.77 -38.41
N ASP A 30 -4.77 15.57 -37.88
CA ASP A 30 -5.63 14.41 -38.10
C ASP A 30 -6.97 14.59 -37.35
N PRO A 31 -8.10 14.72 -38.07
CA PRO A 31 -9.42 14.87 -37.46
C PRO A 31 -9.83 13.63 -36.64
N ASN A 32 -9.16 12.49 -36.84
CA ASN A 32 -9.39 11.25 -36.09
C ASN A 32 -8.43 11.10 -34.89
N ALA A 33 -7.50 12.04 -34.66
CA ALA A 33 -6.65 12.02 -33.49
C ALA A 33 -7.52 12.18 -32.23
N ASN A 34 -7.47 11.19 -31.36
CA ASN A 34 -8.09 11.23 -30.04
C ASN A 34 -7.21 12.08 -29.11
N THR A 35 -7.54 13.36 -29.00
CA THR A 35 -6.95 14.25 -27.98
C THR A 35 -7.73 14.12 -26.68
N VAL A 36 -7.07 14.40 -25.54
CA VAL A 36 -7.66 14.25 -24.18
C VAL A 36 -8.98 15.01 -24.07
N ASP A 37 -9.06 16.22 -24.60
CA ASP A 37 -10.27 17.06 -24.64
C ASP A 37 -11.43 16.49 -25.48
N LYS A 38 -11.15 15.59 -26.42
CA LYS A 38 -12.17 14.87 -27.21
C LYS A 38 -12.64 13.58 -26.55
N VAL A 39 -11.81 12.96 -25.74
CA VAL A 39 -12.06 11.66 -25.11
C VAL A 39 -12.71 11.84 -23.73
N LEU A 40 -12.17 12.76 -22.94
CA LEU A 40 -12.61 13.00 -21.55
C LEU A 40 -13.70 14.08 -21.51
N VAL A 41 -14.85 13.80 -22.12
CA VAL A 41 -15.94 14.77 -22.31
C VAL A 41 -17.08 14.65 -21.28
N ASN A 42 -17.05 13.63 -20.43
CA ASN A 42 -18.08 13.38 -19.42
C ASN A 42 -17.52 12.64 -18.22
N GLU A 43 -18.33 12.52 -17.16
CA GLU A 43 -17.96 11.88 -15.90
C GLU A 43 -17.56 10.41 -16.09
N ALA A 44 -18.26 9.64 -16.93
CA ALA A 44 -17.93 8.23 -17.16
C ALA A 44 -16.55 8.06 -17.83
N ALA A 45 -16.16 8.99 -18.71
CA ALA A 45 -14.83 8.97 -19.32
C ALA A 45 -13.72 9.36 -18.31
N LEU A 46 -14.03 10.28 -17.38
CA LEU A 46 -13.12 10.60 -16.27
C LEU A 46 -12.95 9.43 -15.32
N ASP A 47 -14.04 8.72 -15.02
CA ASP A 47 -14.04 7.53 -14.19
C ASP A 47 -13.18 6.41 -14.80
N ALA A 48 -13.34 6.17 -16.10
CA ALA A 48 -12.50 5.25 -16.84
C ALA A 48 -11.00 5.67 -16.84
N TYR A 49 -10.72 6.96 -16.88
CA TYR A 49 -9.35 7.47 -16.87
C TYR A 49 -8.69 7.35 -15.50
N ILE A 50 -9.39 7.73 -14.40
CA ILE A 50 -8.84 7.59 -13.05
C ILE A 50 -8.68 6.13 -12.65
N SER A 51 -9.49 5.22 -13.23
CA SER A 51 -9.32 3.77 -13.03
C SER A 51 -7.91 3.30 -13.38
N GLY A 52 -7.22 3.96 -14.32
CA GLY A 52 -5.80 3.72 -14.61
C GLY A 52 -4.88 4.02 -13.43
N VAL A 53 -5.23 5.00 -12.59
CA VAL A 53 -4.48 5.32 -11.37
C VAL A 53 -4.72 4.24 -10.30
N TYR A 54 -5.95 3.76 -10.13
CA TYR A 54 -6.27 2.64 -9.23
C TYR A 54 -5.61 1.33 -9.65
N LEU A 55 -5.63 1.03 -10.95
CA LEU A 55 -5.02 -0.19 -11.51
C LEU A 55 -3.51 -0.27 -11.25
N GLY A 56 -2.82 0.85 -11.06
CA GLY A 56 -1.41 0.87 -10.66
C GLY A 56 -1.14 0.17 -9.32
N PHE A 57 -2.13 0.11 -8.42
CA PHE A 57 -2.06 -0.67 -7.18
C PHE A 57 -2.47 -2.13 -7.36
N ALA A 58 -3.28 -2.47 -8.37
CA ALA A 58 -3.90 -3.79 -8.53
C ALA A 58 -3.17 -4.70 -9.53
N THR A 59 -2.56 -4.13 -10.58
CA THR A 59 -1.93 -4.91 -11.66
C THR A 59 -0.46 -4.52 -11.86
N SER A 60 0.29 -5.35 -12.58
CA SER A 60 1.68 -5.06 -12.95
C SER A 60 1.82 -4.53 -14.38
N GLY A 61 0.75 -4.59 -15.19
CA GLY A 61 0.72 -4.10 -16.58
C GLY A 61 -0.66 -4.22 -17.20
N TYR A 62 -0.82 -3.64 -18.38
CA TYR A 62 -2.10 -3.54 -19.09
C TYR A 62 -2.58 -4.83 -19.76
N TYR A 63 -1.72 -5.85 -19.87
CA TYR A 63 -2.00 -7.08 -20.62
C TYR A 63 -2.29 -8.28 -19.70
N GLY A 64 -2.71 -8.03 -18.47
CA GLY A 64 -2.99 -9.04 -17.45
C GLY A 64 -1.73 -9.69 -16.88
N ALA A 65 -1.93 -10.74 -16.07
CA ALA A 65 -0.88 -11.36 -15.26
C ALA A 65 0.29 -11.94 -16.09
N ASN A 66 0.02 -12.43 -17.29
CA ASN A 66 1.03 -13.06 -18.17
C ASN A 66 1.63 -12.06 -19.19
N GLY A 67 1.22 -10.79 -19.12
CA GLY A 67 1.74 -9.73 -19.98
C GLY A 67 3.04 -9.14 -19.47
N SER A 68 3.63 -8.28 -20.29
CA SER A 68 4.81 -7.50 -19.89
C SER A 68 4.43 -6.50 -18.78
N ALA A 69 5.35 -6.29 -17.84
CA ALA A 69 5.20 -5.23 -16.86
C ALA A 69 5.13 -3.86 -17.53
N SER A 70 4.35 -2.93 -16.94
CA SER A 70 4.29 -1.53 -17.40
C SER A 70 5.61 -0.77 -17.21
N ILE A 71 6.50 -1.29 -16.35
CA ILE A 71 7.86 -0.77 -16.13
C ILE A 71 8.84 -1.71 -16.84
N SER A 72 9.59 -1.17 -17.78
CA SER A 72 10.59 -1.94 -18.53
C SER A 72 11.67 -2.52 -17.62
N GLY A 73 12.04 -3.77 -17.86
CA GLY A 73 13.06 -4.48 -17.10
C GLY A 73 12.55 -5.14 -15.81
N LEU A 74 11.29 -4.96 -15.44
CA LEU A 74 10.68 -5.67 -14.33
C LEU A 74 9.92 -6.92 -14.77
N ASP A 75 9.90 -7.93 -13.90
CA ASP A 75 9.07 -9.12 -14.06
C ASP A 75 7.59 -8.79 -13.81
N GLY A 76 6.71 -9.10 -14.76
CA GLY A 76 5.29 -8.81 -14.67
C GLY A 76 4.57 -9.61 -13.57
N GLY A 77 5.06 -10.80 -13.22
CA GLY A 77 4.47 -11.62 -12.17
C GLY A 77 4.86 -11.18 -10.76
N ALA A 78 6.12 -10.81 -10.56
CA ALA A 78 6.68 -10.56 -9.22
C ALA A 78 6.70 -9.08 -8.81
N SER A 79 6.58 -8.14 -9.75
CA SER A 79 6.76 -6.70 -9.49
C SER A 79 5.46 -5.93 -9.25
N GLN A 80 4.40 -6.57 -8.85
CA GLN A 80 3.13 -5.90 -8.55
C GLN A 80 3.24 -5.08 -7.25
N TYR A 81 2.52 -3.94 -7.17
CA TYR A 81 2.65 -2.95 -6.09
C TYR A 81 2.39 -3.54 -4.70
N ILE A 82 1.21 -4.16 -4.47
CA ILE A 82 0.83 -4.71 -3.15
C ILE A 82 1.69 -5.94 -2.80
N ARG A 83 2.10 -6.75 -3.77
CA ARG A 83 3.08 -7.81 -3.54
C ARG A 83 4.42 -7.24 -3.05
N GLY A 84 4.89 -6.15 -3.68
CA GLY A 84 6.06 -5.40 -3.22
C GLY A 84 5.89 -4.86 -1.80
N LEU A 85 4.74 -4.25 -1.51
CA LEU A 85 4.40 -3.76 -0.16
C LEU A 85 4.42 -4.89 0.88
N TYR A 86 3.82 -6.05 0.55
CA TYR A 86 3.83 -7.24 1.41
C TYR A 86 5.27 -7.71 1.71
N HIS A 87 6.13 -7.78 0.69
CA HIS A 87 7.53 -8.17 0.88
C HIS A 87 8.23 -7.22 1.87
N HIS A 88 7.98 -5.92 1.78
CA HIS A 88 8.63 -4.92 2.63
C HIS A 88 8.04 -4.88 4.05
N GLN A 89 6.73 -5.05 4.20
CA GLN A 89 6.03 -4.85 5.47
C GLN A 89 5.84 -6.14 6.29
N GLU A 90 5.79 -7.31 5.63
CA GLU A 90 5.50 -8.58 6.29
C GLU A 90 6.68 -9.56 6.27
N LEU A 91 7.33 -9.77 5.11
CA LEU A 91 8.46 -10.72 5.04
C LEU A 91 9.70 -10.29 5.82
N THR A 92 9.77 -9.05 6.27
CA THR A 92 10.88 -8.55 7.10
C THR A 92 10.61 -8.67 8.59
N THR A 93 9.51 -9.35 8.99
CA THR A 93 8.98 -9.34 10.37
C THR A 93 8.82 -10.74 10.95
N ASP A 94 8.32 -10.81 12.19
CA ASP A 94 7.94 -12.04 12.87
C ASP A 94 6.73 -12.71 12.21
N GLU A 95 5.96 -11.97 11.42
CA GLU A 95 4.70 -12.46 10.89
C GLU A 95 4.89 -13.51 9.82
N SER A 96 5.72 -13.24 8.81
CA SER A 96 5.75 -14.05 7.61
C SER A 96 7.15 -14.39 7.13
N ILE A 97 7.34 -15.64 6.71
CA ILE A 97 8.52 -16.13 6.01
C ILE A 97 8.10 -16.81 4.71
N CYS A 98 8.94 -16.75 3.68
CA CYS A 98 8.68 -17.38 2.40
C CYS A 98 9.75 -18.41 2.04
N GLY A 99 9.33 -19.62 1.67
CA GLY A 99 10.22 -20.76 1.40
C GLY A 99 10.84 -20.78 0.00
N TRP A 100 10.53 -19.85 -0.85
CA TRP A 100 11.05 -19.84 -2.21
C TRP A 100 12.55 -19.56 -2.26
N ASN A 101 13.22 -20.15 -3.26
CA ASN A 101 14.68 -20.10 -3.35
C ASN A 101 15.23 -18.83 -4.02
N ASP A 102 14.40 -17.81 -4.21
CA ASP A 102 14.82 -16.51 -4.74
C ASP A 102 15.68 -15.77 -3.73
N GLN A 103 16.87 -15.32 -4.12
CA GLN A 103 17.79 -14.64 -3.20
C GLN A 103 17.19 -13.37 -2.62
N THR A 104 16.46 -12.61 -3.42
CA THR A 104 15.80 -11.38 -2.97
C THR A 104 14.69 -11.66 -1.94
N ILE A 105 13.92 -12.76 -2.06
CA ILE A 105 12.95 -13.19 -1.03
C ILE A 105 13.67 -13.54 0.27
N LYS A 106 14.78 -14.29 0.18
CA LYS A 106 15.59 -14.65 1.36
C LYS A 106 16.17 -13.42 2.04
N ASN A 107 16.58 -12.42 1.27
CA ASN A 107 17.13 -11.18 1.82
C ASN A 107 16.13 -10.45 2.73
N PHE A 108 14.82 -10.49 2.45
CA PHE A 108 13.82 -9.87 3.31
C PHE A 108 13.73 -10.57 4.67
N HIS A 109 13.48 -11.86 4.73
CA HIS A 109 13.32 -12.52 6.03
C HIS A 109 14.65 -12.74 6.76
N TYR A 110 15.79 -12.75 6.07
CA TYR A 110 17.11 -12.77 6.69
C TYR A 110 17.63 -11.38 7.07
N SER A 111 16.89 -10.31 6.75
CA SER A 111 17.26 -8.92 7.05
C SER A 111 18.64 -8.53 6.48
N ASN A 112 18.99 -9.02 5.29
CA ASN A 112 20.30 -8.81 4.66
C ASN A 112 20.21 -8.25 3.23
N TRP A 113 19.14 -7.53 2.90
CA TRP A 113 18.96 -6.85 1.61
C TRP A 113 20.05 -5.83 1.31
N THR A 114 20.29 -5.57 0.04
CA THR A 114 21.36 -4.72 -0.51
C THR A 114 20.77 -3.65 -1.46
N THR A 115 21.60 -2.71 -1.91
CA THR A 115 21.22 -1.60 -2.79
C THR A 115 20.85 -2.04 -4.21
N ASP A 116 21.25 -3.24 -4.60
CA ASP A 116 20.99 -3.87 -5.91
C ASP A 116 19.88 -4.93 -5.87
N ASP A 117 19.14 -5.04 -4.75
CA ASP A 117 18.05 -6.00 -4.60
C ASP A 117 16.91 -5.69 -5.58
N THR A 118 16.56 -6.69 -6.40
CA THR A 118 15.59 -6.52 -7.50
C THR A 118 14.17 -6.24 -7.02
N PHE A 119 13.75 -6.74 -5.85
CA PHE A 119 12.40 -6.49 -5.35
C PHE A 119 12.30 -5.16 -4.62
N ILE A 120 13.38 -4.68 -4.02
CA ILE A 120 13.47 -3.30 -3.51
C ILE A 120 13.36 -2.33 -4.70
N TYR A 121 14.14 -2.54 -5.76
CA TYR A 121 14.04 -1.76 -6.99
C TYR A 121 12.63 -1.81 -7.59
N ALA A 122 12.03 -2.98 -7.65
CA ALA A 122 10.69 -3.16 -8.21
C ALA A 122 9.64 -2.36 -7.42
N PHE A 123 9.62 -2.46 -6.11
CA PHE A 123 8.62 -1.74 -5.29
C PHE A 123 8.85 -0.23 -5.31
N TYR A 124 10.11 0.23 -5.20
CA TYR A 124 10.47 1.63 -5.37
C TYR A 124 9.97 2.18 -6.70
N SER A 125 10.25 1.49 -7.80
CA SER A 125 9.79 1.90 -9.13
C SER A 125 8.27 1.94 -9.26
N ARG A 126 7.54 1.00 -8.61
CA ARG A 126 6.07 1.00 -8.56
C ARG A 126 5.52 2.21 -7.82
N ILE A 127 6.11 2.59 -6.70
CA ILE A 127 5.72 3.79 -5.95
C ILE A 127 5.82 5.03 -6.85
N PHE A 128 6.95 5.23 -7.53
CA PHE A 128 7.15 6.44 -8.34
C PHE A 128 6.43 6.40 -9.69
N MET A 129 6.15 5.23 -10.24
CA MET A 129 5.20 5.09 -11.34
C MET A 129 3.79 5.54 -10.90
N GLN A 130 3.34 5.12 -9.72
CA GLN A 130 2.04 5.51 -9.17
C GLN A 130 1.95 7.03 -8.96
N VAL A 131 3.00 7.66 -8.40
CA VAL A 131 3.10 9.12 -8.29
C VAL A 131 3.02 9.78 -9.67
N SER A 132 3.75 9.25 -10.66
CA SER A 132 3.78 9.80 -12.02
C SER A 132 2.42 9.69 -12.72
N THR A 133 1.73 8.56 -12.57
CA THR A 133 0.40 8.34 -13.15
C THR A 133 -0.64 9.29 -12.52
N ALA A 134 -0.60 9.47 -11.20
CA ALA A 134 -1.47 10.44 -10.52
C ALA A 134 -1.16 11.90 -10.95
N ASN A 135 0.13 12.26 -11.08
CA ASN A 135 0.54 13.57 -11.57
C ASN A 135 0.07 13.82 -13.00
N GLU A 136 0.11 12.80 -13.87
CA GLU A 136 -0.39 12.92 -15.25
C GLU A 136 -1.90 13.17 -15.25
N PHE A 137 -2.67 12.37 -14.50
CA PHE A 137 -4.11 12.61 -14.36
C PHE A 137 -4.41 14.03 -13.86
N LEU A 138 -3.66 14.51 -12.84
CA LEU A 138 -3.81 15.85 -12.28
C LEU A 138 -3.44 16.98 -13.27
N ARG A 139 -2.52 16.76 -14.20
CA ARG A 139 -2.22 17.71 -15.28
C ARG A 139 -3.38 17.81 -16.26
N GLU A 140 -3.88 16.68 -16.71
CA GLU A 140 -4.90 16.59 -17.74
C GLU A 140 -6.27 17.09 -17.25
N ILE A 141 -6.71 16.69 -16.06
CA ILE A 141 -8.03 17.08 -15.55
C ILE A 141 -8.21 18.60 -15.45
N ARG A 142 -7.14 19.35 -15.21
CA ARG A 142 -7.19 20.83 -15.14
C ARG A 142 -7.51 21.50 -16.48
N LEU A 143 -7.23 20.81 -17.58
CA LEU A 143 -7.44 21.32 -18.94
C LEU A 143 -8.85 21.01 -19.47
N LEU A 144 -9.62 20.17 -18.76
CA LEU A 144 -10.91 19.69 -19.23
C LEU A 144 -12.02 20.68 -18.88
N ASN A 145 -12.97 20.81 -19.79
CA ASN A 145 -14.20 21.57 -19.59
C ASN A 145 -15.33 20.66 -19.09
N VAL A 146 -15.26 20.28 -17.81
CA VAL A 146 -16.24 19.44 -17.13
C VAL A 146 -16.88 20.19 -15.97
N ASP A 147 -17.94 19.64 -15.37
CA ASP A 147 -18.57 20.26 -14.20
C ASP A 147 -17.53 20.52 -13.10
N PRO A 148 -17.47 21.75 -12.53
CA PRO A 148 -16.46 22.09 -11.53
C PRO A 148 -16.50 21.24 -10.24
N ALA A 149 -17.67 20.74 -9.83
CA ALA A 149 -17.77 19.87 -8.66
C ALA A 149 -17.19 18.47 -8.97
N VAL A 150 -17.48 17.94 -10.16
CA VAL A 150 -16.89 16.69 -10.67
C VAL A 150 -15.38 16.83 -10.79
N GLN A 151 -14.87 17.92 -11.38
CA GLN A 151 -13.43 18.19 -11.51
C GLN A 151 -12.74 18.21 -10.15
N LYS A 152 -13.30 18.91 -9.15
CA LYS A 152 -12.72 18.97 -7.80
C LYS A 152 -12.69 17.62 -7.12
N ARG A 153 -13.76 16.84 -7.22
CA ARG A 153 -13.85 15.50 -6.65
C ARG A 153 -12.73 14.59 -7.20
N TYR A 154 -12.61 14.45 -8.52
CA TYR A 154 -11.57 13.62 -9.13
C TYR A 154 -10.15 14.16 -8.92
N THR A 155 -9.99 15.48 -8.80
CA THR A 155 -8.71 16.08 -8.41
C THR A 155 -8.30 15.62 -7.03
N ASP A 156 -9.18 15.72 -6.02
CA ASP A 156 -8.86 15.31 -4.66
C ASP A 156 -8.72 13.80 -4.54
N GLU A 157 -9.47 13.02 -5.30
CA GLU A 157 -9.34 11.55 -5.39
C GLU A 157 -7.92 11.15 -5.88
N ALA A 158 -7.45 11.74 -6.98
CA ALA A 158 -6.10 11.50 -7.51
C ALA A 158 -4.99 11.98 -6.55
N ARG A 159 -5.20 13.10 -5.85
CA ARG A 159 -4.29 13.61 -4.81
C ARG A 159 -4.15 12.62 -3.65
N VAL A 160 -5.24 12.00 -3.20
CA VAL A 160 -5.18 10.96 -2.14
C VAL A 160 -4.44 9.72 -2.63
N LEU A 161 -4.70 9.25 -3.86
CA LEU A 161 -3.99 8.10 -4.43
C LEU A 161 -2.47 8.36 -4.53
N ARG A 162 -2.06 9.58 -4.92
CA ARG A 162 -0.66 10.03 -4.86
C ARG A 162 -0.12 10.07 -3.44
N ALA A 163 -0.90 10.55 -2.50
CA ALA A 163 -0.51 10.62 -1.09
C ALA A 163 -0.31 9.22 -0.48
N ILE A 164 -1.10 8.19 -0.88
CA ILE A 164 -0.88 6.79 -0.49
C ILE A 164 0.50 6.31 -0.98
N ALA A 165 0.87 6.61 -2.23
CA ALA A 165 2.18 6.23 -2.76
C ALA A 165 3.33 6.93 -2.01
N TYR A 166 3.22 8.24 -1.75
CA TYR A 166 4.21 8.97 -0.96
C TYR A 166 4.24 8.54 0.52
N TYR A 167 3.12 8.08 1.10
CA TYR A 167 3.12 7.48 2.43
C TYR A 167 3.96 6.19 2.48
N HIS A 168 3.82 5.31 1.49
CA HIS A 168 4.68 4.13 1.41
C HIS A 168 6.15 4.51 1.14
N ALA A 169 6.41 5.58 0.38
CA ALA A 169 7.74 6.08 0.13
C ALA A 169 8.42 6.60 1.42
N ILE A 170 7.74 7.44 2.21
CA ILE A 170 8.28 7.98 3.46
C ILE A 170 8.53 6.90 4.51
N ASP A 171 7.64 5.88 4.56
CA ASP A 171 7.75 4.78 5.51
C ASP A 171 8.91 3.85 5.17
N CYS A 172 9.02 3.41 3.92
CA CYS A 172 10.00 2.41 3.50
C CYS A 172 11.37 3.01 3.18
N PHE A 173 11.43 4.19 2.54
CA PHE A 173 12.66 4.74 1.95
C PHE A 173 13.11 6.07 2.58
N GLY A 174 12.26 6.76 3.32
CA GLY A 174 12.61 8.00 4.03
C GLY A 174 12.79 9.20 3.10
N ASN A 175 14.05 9.50 2.70
CA ASN A 175 14.35 10.56 1.73
C ASN A 175 14.16 10.02 0.31
N VAL A 176 13.38 10.70 -0.51
CA VAL A 176 12.96 10.16 -1.82
C VAL A 176 12.88 11.25 -2.90
N PRO A 177 12.89 10.92 -4.20
CA PRO A 177 12.64 11.90 -5.25
C PRO A 177 11.22 12.46 -5.12
N PHE A 178 11.08 13.76 -5.37
CA PHE A 178 9.81 14.46 -5.19
C PHE A 178 9.38 15.17 -6.47
N SER A 179 8.19 14.85 -6.94
CA SER A 179 7.58 15.50 -8.11
C SER A 179 6.07 15.63 -7.96
N LEU A 180 5.55 16.73 -8.48
CA LEU A 180 4.12 17.05 -8.53
C LEU A 180 3.67 17.24 -9.98
N GLU A 181 2.38 17.38 -10.19
CA GLU A 181 1.79 17.69 -11.49
C GLU A 181 2.28 19.02 -12.08
N THR A 182 2.80 19.92 -11.23
CA THR A 182 3.41 21.21 -11.62
C THR A 182 4.90 21.12 -11.97
N SER A 183 5.54 19.99 -11.69
CA SER A 183 6.95 19.77 -12.02
C SER A 183 7.14 19.71 -13.53
N VAL A 184 8.27 20.24 -14.01
CA VAL A 184 8.59 20.25 -15.46
C VAL A 184 8.87 18.82 -15.91
N VAL A 185 8.13 18.36 -16.90
CA VAL A 185 8.29 17.01 -17.46
C VAL A 185 9.69 16.87 -18.10
N GLY A 186 10.33 15.72 -17.82
CA GLY A 186 11.68 15.43 -18.34
C GLY A 186 12.82 16.01 -17.51
N THR A 187 12.54 16.69 -16.41
CA THR A 187 13.58 17.10 -15.45
C THR A 187 13.80 16.03 -14.39
N THR A 188 15.04 15.89 -13.93
CA THR A 188 15.42 15.01 -12.82
C THR A 188 14.90 15.59 -11.51
N PRO A 189 14.08 14.85 -10.73
CA PRO A 189 13.52 15.37 -9.49
C PRO A 189 14.58 15.55 -8.41
N GLU A 190 14.39 16.57 -7.58
CA GLU A 190 15.17 16.76 -6.36
C GLU A 190 14.74 15.73 -5.29
N GLN A 191 15.66 15.41 -4.38
CA GLN A 191 15.34 14.58 -3.22
C GLN A 191 14.69 15.44 -2.14
N ILE A 192 13.50 15.04 -1.67
CA ILE A 192 12.87 15.61 -0.48
C ILE A 192 13.34 14.88 0.77
N LYS A 193 13.62 15.60 1.85
CA LYS A 193 13.95 15.00 3.13
C LYS A 193 12.69 14.44 3.82
N ARG A 194 12.84 13.38 4.61
CA ARG A 194 11.74 12.65 5.25
C ARG A 194 10.78 13.55 6.03
N ALA A 195 11.33 14.48 6.85
CA ALA A 195 10.51 15.41 7.62
C ALA A 195 9.76 16.43 6.74
N ASP A 196 10.36 16.86 5.63
CA ASP A 196 9.71 17.78 4.70
C ASP A 196 8.61 17.08 3.90
N LEU A 197 8.81 15.80 3.54
CA LEU A 197 7.77 14.98 2.93
C LEU A 197 6.59 14.74 3.89
N PHE A 198 6.87 14.54 5.17
CA PHE A 198 5.81 14.49 6.20
C PHE A 198 4.99 15.78 6.22
N ASN A 199 5.64 16.95 6.26
CA ASN A 199 4.97 18.24 6.27
C ASN A 199 4.14 18.47 5.00
N TRP A 200 4.65 18.05 3.85
CA TRP A 200 3.92 18.15 2.60
C TRP A 200 2.68 17.24 2.60
N LEU A 201 2.82 15.97 3.02
CA LEU A 201 1.70 15.02 3.13
C LEU A 201 0.63 15.53 4.11
N GLU A 202 1.05 16.08 5.26
CA GLU A 202 0.13 16.69 6.22
C GLU A 202 -0.67 17.84 5.58
N GLY A 203 0.02 18.75 4.91
CA GLY A 203 -0.62 19.89 4.23
C GLY A 203 -1.59 19.44 3.15
N GLU A 204 -1.16 18.51 2.29
CA GLU A 204 -1.96 17.97 1.19
C GLU A 204 -3.26 17.30 1.69
N LEU A 205 -3.16 16.43 2.70
CA LEU A 205 -4.31 15.73 3.26
C LEU A 205 -5.26 16.65 4.01
N LYS A 206 -4.75 17.65 4.74
CA LYS A 206 -5.57 18.66 5.41
C LYS A 206 -6.33 19.50 4.40
N ASP A 207 -5.68 19.98 3.35
CA ASP A 207 -6.34 20.74 2.29
C ASP A 207 -7.48 19.96 1.64
N ILE A 208 -7.30 18.65 1.39
CA ILE A 208 -8.34 17.78 0.84
C ILE A 208 -9.51 17.62 1.82
N ILE A 209 -9.21 17.37 3.10
CA ILE A 209 -10.23 17.20 4.15
C ILE A 209 -11.02 18.49 4.34
N ASP A 210 -10.35 19.63 4.40
CA ASP A 210 -10.96 20.96 4.60
C ASP A 210 -11.80 21.39 3.37
N ALA A 211 -11.34 21.04 2.15
CA ALA A 211 -12.08 21.30 0.91
C ALA A 211 -13.38 20.50 0.81
N ASN A 212 -13.46 19.35 1.45
CA ASN A 212 -14.64 18.49 1.56
C ASN A 212 -15.32 18.15 0.21
N ASN A 213 -14.52 17.90 -0.83
CA ASN A 213 -15.04 17.53 -2.16
C ASN A 213 -15.22 16.00 -2.34
N LEU A 214 -14.60 15.18 -1.48
CA LEU A 214 -14.69 13.72 -1.55
C LEU A 214 -16.03 13.23 -0.98
N PRO A 215 -16.59 12.13 -1.52
CA PRO A 215 -17.82 11.54 -1.00
C PRO A 215 -17.58 10.95 0.40
N GLY A 216 -18.62 10.99 1.24
CA GLY A 216 -18.67 10.23 2.50
C GLY A 216 -18.91 8.74 2.26
N LYS A 217 -18.82 7.94 3.34
CA LYS A 217 -18.95 6.47 3.35
C LYS A 217 -20.14 5.94 2.53
N ASP A 218 -21.33 6.50 2.72
CA ASP A 218 -22.56 5.99 2.09
C ASP A 218 -22.77 6.48 0.64
N ALA A 219 -21.98 7.46 0.19
CA ALA A 219 -22.07 8.04 -1.14
C ALA A 219 -20.94 7.59 -2.08
N VAL A 220 -19.86 7.02 -1.53
CA VAL A 220 -18.73 6.56 -2.33
C VAL A 220 -19.06 5.27 -3.08
N VAL A 221 -18.61 5.17 -4.32
CA VAL A 221 -18.56 3.88 -5.03
C VAL A 221 -17.49 3.01 -4.37
N TYR A 222 -17.83 1.76 -4.08
CA TYR A 222 -16.89 0.84 -3.44
C TYR A 222 -15.58 0.73 -4.25
N GLY A 223 -14.45 0.76 -3.54
CA GLY A 223 -13.12 0.76 -4.13
C GLY A 223 -12.61 2.16 -4.55
N HIS A 224 -13.46 3.19 -4.54
CA HIS A 224 -13.04 4.57 -4.76
C HIS A 224 -12.64 5.27 -3.45
N VAL A 225 -11.87 6.35 -3.58
CA VAL A 225 -11.44 7.17 -2.45
C VAL A 225 -12.62 7.94 -1.86
N SER A 226 -12.84 7.78 -0.57
CA SER A 226 -13.79 8.55 0.25
C SER A 226 -13.07 9.55 1.14
N MET A 227 -13.83 10.43 1.81
CA MET A 227 -13.33 11.28 2.89
C MET A 227 -12.68 10.44 4.01
N GLY A 228 -13.22 9.24 4.29
CA GLY A 228 -12.66 8.30 5.26
C GLY A 228 -11.24 7.86 4.92
N VAL A 229 -10.91 7.68 3.64
CA VAL A 229 -9.55 7.32 3.17
C VAL A 229 -8.56 8.43 3.47
N ALA A 230 -8.90 9.69 3.17
CA ALA A 230 -8.05 10.85 3.44
C ALA A 230 -7.78 11.00 4.95
N LYS A 231 -8.82 10.89 5.78
CA LYS A 231 -8.72 10.93 7.24
C LYS A 231 -7.89 9.77 7.79
N PHE A 232 -8.11 8.55 7.29
CA PHE A 232 -7.32 7.38 7.71
C PHE A 232 -5.83 7.56 7.43
N LEU A 233 -5.49 8.01 6.22
CA LEU A 233 -4.11 8.24 5.83
C LEU A 233 -3.44 9.34 6.67
N LEU A 234 -4.15 10.43 6.96
CA LEU A 234 -3.67 11.50 7.85
C LEU A 234 -3.46 10.99 9.28
N ALA A 235 -4.37 10.16 9.80
CA ALA A 235 -4.21 9.53 11.12
C ALA A 235 -2.98 8.61 11.16
N LYS A 236 -2.76 7.78 10.12
CA LYS A 236 -1.54 6.95 9.98
C LYS A 236 -0.27 7.79 9.93
N LEU A 237 -0.29 8.91 9.21
CA LEU A 237 0.83 9.84 9.14
C LEU A 237 1.17 10.40 10.54
N TYR A 238 0.17 10.85 11.29
CA TYR A 238 0.36 11.35 12.65
C TYR A 238 0.77 10.27 13.65
N LEU A 239 0.23 9.06 13.52
CA LEU A 239 0.59 7.91 14.37
C LEU A 239 2.09 7.62 14.32
N ASN A 240 2.70 7.77 13.13
CA ASN A 240 4.11 7.53 12.87
C ASN A 240 4.98 8.80 12.87
N ALA A 241 4.45 9.95 13.27
CA ALA A 241 5.14 11.24 13.20
C ALA A 241 6.48 11.25 13.93
N GLU A 242 6.56 10.61 15.11
CA GLU A 242 7.81 10.53 15.88
C GLU A 242 8.89 9.75 15.12
N VAL A 243 8.52 8.66 14.43
CA VAL A 243 9.43 7.88 13.57
C VAL A 243 9.93 8.70 12.38
N TYR A 244 9.07 9.53 11.78
CA TYR A 244 9.40 10.25 10.56
C TYR A 244 10.10 11.59 10.81
N THR A 245 9.79 12.25 11.93
CA THR A 245 10.22 13.64 12.22
C THR A 245 10.97 13.81 13.55
N GLY A 246 10.96 12.79 14.40
CA GLY A 246 11.44 12.89 15.78
C GLY A 246 10.47 13.59 16.74
N THR A 247 9.25 13.95 16.28
CA THR A 247 8.24 14.66 17.08
C THR A 247 6.91 13.92 17.06
N ALA A 248 6.43 13.50 18.21
CA ALA A 248 5.16 12.82 18.36
C ALA A 248 3.95 13.75 18.11
N ARG A 249 2.89 13.22 17.49
CA ARG A 249 1.67 13.96 17.12
C ARG A 249 0.39 13.23 17.60
N TRP A 250 0.41 12.65 18.81
CA TRP A 250 -0.68 11.82 19.34
C TRP A 250 -2.03 12.55 19.46
N ASN A 251 -2.02 13.82 19.86
CA ASN A 251 -3.25 14.60 19.96
C ASN A 251 -3.85 14.91 18.59
N ASP A 252 -3.02 15.19 17.59
CA ASP A 252 -3.48 15.42 16.21
C ASP A 252 -4.05 14.14 15.61
N CYS A 253 -3.39 13.01 15.84
CA CYS A 253 -3.89 11.70 15.48
C CYS A 253 -5.26 11.44 16.10
N ALA A 254 -5.40 11.63 17.42
CA ALA A 254 -6.66 11.43 18.14
C ALA A 254 -7.79 12.31 17.63
N ALA A 255 -7.51 13.55 17.26
CA ALA A 255 -8.50 14.47 16.69
C ALA A 255 -9.04 13.99 15.34
N VAL A 256 -8.15 13.53 14.45
CA VAL A 256 -8.54 12.97 13.14
C VAL A 256 -9.31 11.66 13.33
N LEU A 257 -8.85 10.77 14.23
CA LEU A 257 -9.53 9.51 14.52
C LEU A 257 -10.94 9.75 15.09
N THR A 258 -11.10 10.72 15.99
CA THR A 258 -12.42 11.09 16.53
C THR A 258 -13.37 11.54 15.42
N SER A 259 -12.87 12.30 14.46
CA SER A 259 -13.65 12.69 13.27
C SER A 259 -14.02 11.48 12.43
N LEU A 260 -13.06 10.59 12.13
CA LEU A 260 -13.28 9.38 11.29
C LEU A 260 -14.24 8.39 11.96
N MET A 261 -14.13 8.21 13.29
CA MET A 261 -15.07 7.36 14.05
C MET A 261 -16.51 7.88 13.98
N GLY A 262 -16.72 9.18 13.72
CA GLY A 262 -18.01 9.79 13.47
C GLY A 262 -18.56 9.61 12.05
N ASP A 263 -17.79 9.09 11.10
CA ASP A 263 -18.18 8.97 9.68
C ASP A 263 -19.08 7.75 9.38
N GLY A 264 -19.51 7.00 10.39
CA GLY A 264 -20.47 5.89 10.26
C GLY A 264 -19.87 4.53 9.94
N TYR A 265 -18.55 4.37 9.97
CA TYR A 265 -17.91 3.05 9.92
C TYR A 265 -18.09 2.29 11.23
N SER A 266 -18.10 0.97 11.17
CA SER A 266 -18.21 0.06 12.33
C SER A 266 -17.52 -1.26 12.04
N LEU A 267 -17.20 -2.02 13.09
CA LEU A 267 -16.73 -3.39 12.90
C LEU A 267 -17.82 -4.25 12.24
N HIS A 268 -17.41 -5.09 11.31
CA HIS A 268 -18.25 -6.15 10.76
C HIS A 268 -18.42 -7.25 11.79
N THR A 269 -19.61 -7.35 12.39
CA THR A 269 -19.90 -8.23 13.53
C THR A 269 -21.00 -9.25 13.27
N THR A 270 -21.71 -9.14 12.15
CA THR A 270 -22.82 -10.01 11.78
C THR A 270 -22.46 -10.82 10.55
N SER A 271 -22.29 -12.12 10.73
CA SER A 271 -22.08 -13.05 9.62
C SER A 271 -23.30 -13.08 8.69
N LYS A 272 -23.03 -13.12 7.38
CA LYS A 272 -24.05 -13.24 6.32
C LYS A 272 -24.19 -14.66 5.80
N GLY A 273 -23.24 -15.55 6.09
CA GLY A 273 -23.18 -16.88 5.51
C GLY A 273 -22.62 -17.94 6.43
N VAL A 274 -21.77 -18.81 5.91
CA VAL A 274 -21.22 -19.97 6.64
C VAL A 274 -19.90 -19.65 7.36
N TYR A 275 -19.30 -18.50 7.05
CA TYR A 275 -18.07 -18.02 7.67
C TYR A 275 -18.37 -17.07 8.82
N SER A 276 -17.41 -16.86 9.72
CA SER A 276 -17.55 -15.84 10.75
C SER A 276 -17.50 -14.44 10.15
N ALA A 277 -18.09 -13.45 10.82
CA ALA A 277 -18.05 -12.05 10.37
C ALA A 277 -16.62 -11.55 10.14
N TYR A 278 -15.63 -11.98 10.95
CA TYR A 278 -14.24 -11.64 10.72
C TYR A 278 -13.70 -12.25 9.41
N GLN A 279 -14.02 -13.51 9.13
CA GLN A 279 -13.56 -14.17 7.90
C GLN A 279 -14.16 -13.54 6.65
N GLU A 280 -15.41 -13.06 6.71
CA GLU A 280 -16.09 -12.41 5.58
C GLU A 280 -15.34 -11.18 5.05
N LEU A 281 -14.53 -10.52 5.87
CA LEU A 281 -13.65 -9.42 5.45
C LEU A 281 -12.55 -9.84 4.44
N PHE A 282 -12.30 -11.13 4.28
CA PHE A 282 -11.18 -11.70 3.53
C PHE A 282 -11.62 -12.78 2.54
N LEU A 283 -12.88 -12.74 2.13
CA LEU A 283 -13.49 -13.65 1.15
C LEU A 283 -13.67 -12.98 -0.21
N ALA A 284 -14.03 -13.77 -1.23
CA ALA A 284 -14.21 -13.33 -2.62
C ALA A 284 -15.35 -12.32 -2.84
N ASP A 285 -16.24 -12.19 -1.88
CA ASP A 285 -17.37 -11.24 -1.86
C ASP A 285 -17.25 -10.22 -0.71
N ASN A 286 -16.04 -9.90 -0.27
CA ASN A 286 -15.79 -8.97 0.83
C ASN A 286 -16.12 -7.51 0.50
N ASP A 287 -16.41 -7.19 -0.76
CA ASP A 287 -17.00 -5.91 -1.20
C ASP A 287 -18.35 -5.62 -0.51
N GLN A 288 -18.97 -6.63 0.09
CA GLN A 288 -20.18 -6.49 0.89
C GLN A 288 -19.94 -6.01 2.33
N CYS A 289 -18.67 -5.99 2.81
CA CYS A 289 -18.28 -5.58 4.16
C CYS A 289 -17.97 -4.07 4.25
N LYS A 290 -18.80 -3.24 3.60
CA LYS A 290 -18.66 -1.76 3.52
C LYS A 290 -18.82 -1.05 4.86
N ASP A 291 -19.33 -1.73 5.87
CA ASP A 291 -19.39 -1.25 7.24
C ASP A 291 -17.98 -1.09 7.84
N GLU A 292 -17.05 -1.99 7.53
CA GLU A 292 -15.70 -1.97 8.09
C GLU A 292 -14.62 -1.57 7.08
N ILE A 293 -14.71 -1.99 5.82
CA ILE A 293 -13.70 -1.68 4.81
C ILE A 293 -13.79 -0.22 4.39
N ILE A 294 -12.74 0.56 4.70
CA ILE A 294 -12.65 1.98 4.34
C ILE A 294 -12.10 2.14 2.93
N PHE A 295 -11.09 1.33 2.57
CA PHE A 295 -10.49 1.30 1.24
C PHE A 295 -9.95 -0.08 0.92
N ALA A 296 -10.28 -0.58 -0.26
CA ALA A 296 -9.79 -1.85 -0.78
C ALA A 296 -9.12 -1.68 -2.15
N ILE A 297 -8.09 -2.47 -2.42
CA ILE A 297 -7.57 -2.67 -3.75
C ILE A 297 -8.38 -3.80 -4.38
N GLN A 298 -9.22 -3.44 -5.33
CA GLN A 298 -10.18 -4.36 -5.94
C GLN A 298 -9.50 -5.44 -6.79
N GLN A 299 -10.02 -6.65 -6.70
CA GLN A 299 -9.63 -7.80 -7.48
C GLN A 299 -10.83 -8.39 -8.20
N ASP A 300 -10.59 -8.87 -9.41
CA ASP A 300 -11.58 -9.58 -10.22
C ASP A 300 -10.84 -10.67 -10.99
N GLY A 301 -11.16 -11.93 -10.72
CA GLY A 301 -10.46 -13.09 -11.27
C GLY A 301 -10.50 -13.19 -12.81
N VAL A 302 -11.33 -12.36 -13.45
CA VAL A 302 -11.46 -12.28 -14.91
C VAL A 302 -10.81 -11.01 -15.48
N ASN A 303 -11.08 -9.83 -14.86
CA ASN A 303 -10.77 -8.53 -15.44
C ASN A 303 -9.51 -7.88 -14.89
N THR A 304 -9.12 -8.16 -13.63
CA THR A 304 -7.93 -7.60 -12.99
C THR A 304 -6.91 -8.68 -12.62
N THR A 305 -6.59 -9.56 -13.56
CA THR A 305 -5.68 -10.68 -13.32
C THR A 305 -4.26 -10.20 -13.02
N SER A 306 -3.70 -10.68 -11.90
CA SER A 306 -2.35 -10.36 -11.44
C SER A 306 -1.79 -11.50 -10.59
N TYR A 307 -0.47 -11.70 -10.61
CA TYR A 307 0.25 -12.56 -9.65
C TYR A 307 0.66 -11.79 -8.37
N GLY A 308 0.01 -10.66 -8.11
CA GLY A 308 0.16 -9.84 -6.92
C GLY A 308 -1.12 -9.80 -6.09
N VAL A 309 -1.22 -8.80 -5.20
CA VAL A 309 -2.36 -8.54 -4.30
C VAL A 309 -2.76 -9.82 -3.54
N THR A 310 -4.04 -10.05 -3.37
CA THR A 310 -4.61 -11.23 -2.68
C THR A 310 -4.36 -12.54 -3.44
N ASN A 311 -4.20 -12.49 -4.76
CA ASN A 311 -3.77 -13.66 -5.52
C ASN A 311 -2.42 -14.20 -5.01
N TYR A 312 -1.43 -13.31 -4.81
CA TYR A 312 -0.15 -13.69 -4.21
C TYR A 312 -0.34 -14.24 -2.79
N ILE A 313 -1.10 -13.56 -1.95
CA ILE A 313 -1.29 -13.93 -0.55
C ILE A 313 -1.94 -15.33 -0.44
N ILE A 314 -3.02 -15.58 -1.18
CA ILE A 314 -3.76 -16.84 -1.14
C ILE A 314 -2.93 -18.01 -1.71
N PHE A 315 -2.41 -17.86 -2.93
CA PHE A 315 -1.67 -18.93 -3.60
C PHE A 315 -0.35 -19.26 -2.90
N ALA A 316 0.39 -18.24 -2.43
CA ALA A 316 1.64 -18.45 -1.72
C ALA A 316 1.46 -19.02 -0.31
N SER A 317 0.30 -18.80 0.33
CA SER A 317 -0.04 -19.40 1.63
C SER A 317 -0.56 -20.83 1.52
N THR A 318 -0.84 -21.32 0.32
CA THR A 318 -1.39 -22.66 0.09
C THR A 318 -0.31 -23.60 -0.45
N GLY A 319 -0.16 -24.79 0.10
CA GLY A 319 0.82 -25.80 -0.33
C GLY A 319 0.78 -27.07 0.51
N GLY A 320 1.75 -27.98 0.28
CA GLY A 320 1.82 -29.26 0.99
C GLY A 320 0.55 -30.08 0.83
N GLU A 321 -0.03 -30.54 1.93
CA GLU A 321 -1.25 -31.36 1.99
C GLU A 321 -2.55 -30.51 2.08
N MET A 322 -2.46 -29.17 1.96
CA MET A 322 -3.65 -28.32 1.95
C MET A 322 -4.48 -28.60 0.68
N ASP A 323 -5.80 -28.69 0.83
CA ASP A 323 -6.70 -28.84 -0.30
C ASP A 323 -6.97 -27.48 -0.97
N PRO A 324 -6.48 -27.24 -2.20
CA PRO A 324 -6.76 -25.98 -2.91
C PRO A 324 -8.25 -25.72 -3.15
N GLU A 325 -9.08 -26.77 -3.20
CA GLU A 325 -10.52 -26.67 -3.37
C GLU A 325 -11.19 -26.00 -2.17
N GLU A 326 -10.74 -26.32 -0.94
CA GLU A 326 -11.24 -25.66 0.27
C GLU A 326 -10.87 -24.17 0.30
N ILE A 327 -9.75 -23.78 -0.33
CA ILE A 327 -9.30 -22.40 -0.45
C ILE A 327 -10.03 -21.66 -1.58
N GLY A 328 -10.54 -22.38 -2.59
CA GLY A 328 -11.20 -21.83 -3.77
C GLY A 328 -10.25 -21.52 -4.94
N ILE A 329 -9.11 -22.21 -5.03
CA ILE A 329 -8.08 -22.01 -6.06
C ILE A 329 -7.74 -23.32 -6.78
N SER A 330 -7.01 -23.23 -7.90
CA SER A 330 -6.64 -24.41 -8.72
C SER A 330 -5.42 -25.17 -8.19
N SER A 331 -4.51 -24.49 -7.49
CA SER A 331 -3.26 -25.05 -6.95
C SER A 331 -2.65 -24.08 -5.95
N GLY A 332 -1.73 -24.54 -5.09
CA GLY A 332 -0.94 -23.67 -4.21
C GLY A 332 0.49 -23.46 -4.72
N TRP A 333 1.18 -22.41 -4.23
CA TRP A 333 2.59 -22.14 -4.56
C TRP A 333 3.56 -22.49 -3.43
N GLY A 334 3.07 -22.83 -2.24
CA GLY A 334 3.87 -23.32 -1.12
C GLY A 334 4.99 -22.37 -0.68
N GLY A 335 4.66 -21.13 -0.37
CA GLY A 335 5.63 -20.08 -0.02
C GLY A 335 5.49 -19.53 1.40
N LEU A 336 4.37 -18.89 1.71
CA LEU A 336 4.17 -18.10 2.93
C LEU A 336 3.77 -18.96 4.13
N ARG A 337 4.49 -18.81 5.24
CA ARG A 337 4.18 -19.40 6.55
C ARG A 337 4.52 -18.38 7.64
N MET A 338 3.94 -18.57 8.82
CA MET A 338 4.25 -17.74 9.97
C MET A 338 5.38 -18.31 10.83
N THR A 339 6.03 -17.44 11.58
CA THR A 339 7.01 -17.86 12.59
C THR A 339 6.32 -18.37 13.86
N PRO A 340 7.00 -19.17 14.69
CA PRO A 340 6.48 -19.60 16.00
C PRO A 340 6.14 -18.43 16.92
N GLU A 341 6.95 -17.36 16.87
CA GLU A 341 6.77 -16.17 17.71
C GLU A 341 5.47 -15.45 17.37
N PHE A 342 5.08 -15.43 16.09
CA PHE A 342 3.81 -14.87 15.64
C PHE A 342 2.63 -15.77 16.04
N TYR A 343 2.71 -17.06 15.78
CA TYR A 343 1.65 -18.03 16.14
C TYR A 343 1.29 -18.00 17.62
N LYS A 344 2.29 -17.89 18.51
CA LYS A 344 2.12 -17.85 19.97
C LYS A 344 1.33 -16.65 20.48
N LYS A 345 1.10 -15.63 19.66
CA LYS A 345 0.27 -14.47 20.03
C LYS A 345 -1.22 -14.81 20.10
N PHE A 346 -1.66 -15.92 19.50
CA PHE A 346 -3.05 -16.31 19.41
C PHE A 346 -3.42 -17.36 20.46
N SER A 347 -4.41 -17.06 21.28
CA SER A 347 -5.05 -18.07 22.14
C SER A 347 -5.93 -19.02 21.32
N ASN A 348 -6.29 -20.16 21.88
CA ASN A 348 -7.19 -21.11 21.20
C ASN A 348 -8.63 -20.59 21.09
N SER A 349 -9.01 -19.58 21.86
CA SER A 349 -10.32 -18.93 21.81
C SER A 349 -10.37 -17.75 20.82
N ASP A 350 -9.24 -17.34 20.24
CA ASP A 350 -9.21 -16.20 19.31
C ASP A 350 -9.80 -16.61 17.95
N ALA A 351 -10.93 -16.03 17.59
CA ALA A 351 -11.63 -16.31 16.32
C ALA A 351 -10.82 -15.94 15.07
N ARG A 352 -9.75 -15.15 15.23
CA ARG A 352 -8.82 -14.75 14.15
C ARG A 352 -7.68 -15.75 13.94
N LYS A 353 -7.61 -16.83 14.75
CA LYS A 353 -6.60 -17.90 14.62
C LYS A 353 -6.89 -18.77 13.38
N LEU A 354 -6.77 -18.19 12.19
CA LEU A 354 -7.09 -18.83 10.92
C LEU A 354 -5.82 -19.39 10.26
N PHE A 355 -5.39 -20.57 10.72
CA PHE A 355 -4.15 -21.20 10.32
C PHE A 355 -4.34 -22.67 10.00
N TYR A 356 -3.60 -23.15 8.99
CA TYR A 356 -3.49 -24.57 8.71
C TYR A 356 -2.31 -25.19 9.49
N THR A 357 -2.62 -26.16 10.34
CA THR A 357 -1.65 -26.79 11.26
C THR A 357 -1.61 -28.32 11.16
N ALA A 358 -2.47 -28.94 10.31
CA ALA A 358 -2.71 -30.37 10.34
C ALA A 358 -1.49 -31.22 9.98
N THR A 359 -0.69 -30.78 9.01
CA THR A 359 0.49 -31.54 8.53
C THR A 359 1.78 -30.71 8.60
N GLN A 360 1.74 -29.58 9.31
CA GLN A 360 2.87 -28.69 9.47
C GLN A 360 3.37 -28.68 10.91
N GLN A 361 4.65 -28.41 11.10
CA GLN A 361 5.25 -28.17 12.40
C GLN A 361 5.32 -26.66 12.73
N GLU A 362 5.32 -26.32 14.02
CA GLU A 362 5.39 -24.92 14.46
C GLU A 362 6.74 -24.28 14.15
N SER A 363 7.84 -25.00 14.40
CA SER A 363 9.21 -24.51 14.18
C SER A 363 9.57 -24.48 12.69
N ILE A 364 10.36 -23.49 12.29
CA ILE A 364 10.94 -23.39 10.95
C ILE A 364 12.39 -23.85 11.04
N ASP A 365 12.60 -25.15 10.89
CA ASP A 365 13.93 -25.75 10.93
C ASP A 365 14.65 -25.63 9.59
N ASP A 366 13.89 -25.72 8.48
CA ASP A 366 14.34 -25.42 7.12
C ASP A 366 13.37 -24.42 6.46
N VAL A 367 13.88 -23.26 6.09
CA VAL A 367 13.09 -22.21 5.42
C VAL A 367 12.53 -22.69 4.08
N GLY A 368 13.23 -23.56 3.36
CA GLY A 368 12.80 -24.10 2.07
C GLY A 368 11.65 -25.09 2.15
N GLU A 369 11.42 -25.70 3.32
CA GLU A 369 10.39 -26.72 3.51
C GLU A 369 9.06 -26.10 3.92
N PHE A 370 8.04 -26.15 3.05
CA PHE A 370 6.72 -25.54 3.30
C PHE A 370 6.02 -26.10 4.54
N THR A 371 6.32 -27.32 4.94
CA THR A 371 5.78 -27.95 6.16
C THR A 371 6.38 -27.41 7.46
N ASN A 372 7.39 -26.57 7.39
CA ASN A 372 8.00 -25.87 8.52
C ASN A 372 7.39 -24.47 8.69
N GLY A 373 6.75 -24.22 9.81
CA GLY A 373 5.87 -23.07 10.06
C GLY A 373 4.43 -23.33 9.63
N TYR A 374 3.46 -22.79 10.33
CA TYR A 374 2.04 -22.93 9.97
C TYR A 374 1.64 -22.01 8.82
N ALA A 375 0.73 -22.47 7.94
CA ALA A 375 0.25 -21.70 6.82
C ALA A 375 -0.95 -20.82 7.18
N PHE A 376 -1.11 -19.71 6.48
CA PHE A 376 -2.22 -18.79 6.68
C PHE A 376 -3.49 -19.27 5.97
N MET A 377 -4.64 -19.06 6.63
CA MET A 377 -5.98 -19.37 6.13
C MET A 377 -6.92 -18.15 6.23
N LYS A 378 -6.35 -16.94 6.35
CA LYS A 378 -7.13 -15.71 6.53
C LYS A 378 -7.86 -15.32 5.25
N PHE A 379 -7.13 -15.23 4.14
CA PHE A 379 -7.66 -14.91 2.83
C PHE A 379 -8.05 -16.17 2.07
N LEU A 380 -9.28 -16.21 1.54
CA LEU A 380 -9.79 -17.33 0.75
C LEU A 380 -10.50 -16.78 -0.51
N ASN A 381 -10.43 -17.53 -1.61
CA ASN A 381 -11.24 -17.24 -2.81
C ASN A 381 -12.59 -17.97 -2.74
N ARG A 382 -13.26 -17.85 -1.59
CA ARG A 382 -14.58 -18.41 -1.29
C ARG A 382 -15.55 -17.28 -1.03
N THR A 383 -16.82 -17.46 -1.34
CA THR A 383 -17.88 -16.49 -1.01
C THR A 383 -18.49 -16.77 0.36
N SER A 384 -19.08 -15.78 0.98
CA SER A 384 -19.67 -15.86 2.34
C SER A 384 -20.71 -16.98 2.50
N ASP A 385 -21.43 -17.33 1.44
CA ASP A 385 -22.40 -18.45 1.39
C ASP A 385 -21.75 -19.83 1.20
N GLY A 386 -20.42 -19.91 1.11
CA GLY A 386 -19.65 -21.15 0.88
C GLY A 386 -19.43 -21.49 -0.59
N GLY A 387 -19.78 -20.60 -1.52
CA GLY A 387 -19.46 -20.69 -2.94
C GLY A 387 -17.99 -20.43 -3.26
N TYR A 388 -17.70 -20.11 -4.51
CA TYR A 388 -16.36 -19.84 -5.03
C TYR A 388 -16.31 -18.47 -5.69
N GLY A 389 -15.11 -17.88 -5.79
CA GLY A 389 -14.85 -16.80 -6.71
C GLY A 389 -15.13 -17.22 -8.17
N LYS A 390 -15.12 -16.24 -9.09
CA LYS A 390 -15.45 -16.45 -10.52
C LYS A 390 -14.49 -17.42 -11.21
N GLU A 391 -13.21 -17.36 -10.81
CA GLU A 391 -12.13 -18.17 -11.36
C GLU A 391 -11.27 -18.77 -10.24
N LYS A 392 -10.65 -19.93 -10.50
CA LYS A 392 -9.73 -20.59 -9.57
C LYS A 392 -8.27 -20.28 -9.87
N GLY A 393 -7.97 -19.68 -11.01
CA GLY A 393 -6.60 -19.29 -11.42
C GLY A 393 -6.21 -17.88 -10.93
N PHE A 394 -7.21 -17.04 -10.76
CA PHE A 394 -7.09 -15.69 -10.19
C PHE A 394 -8.28 -15.45 -9.26
N VAL A 395 -8.04 -14.68 -8.21
CA VAL A 395 -9.02 -14.51 -7.13
C VAL A 395 -9.86 -13.24 -7.28
N ASP A 396 -11.08 -13.28 -6.71
CA ASP A 396 -11.96 -12.12 -6.60
C ASP A 396 -11.82 -11.38 -5.26
N THR A 397 -11.06 -11.94 -4.31
CA THR A 397 -10.92 -11.38 -2.96
C THR A 397 -10.19 -10.06 -2.99
N ASP A 398 -10.85 -8.97 -2.64
CA ASP A 398 -10.25 -7.65 -2.54
C ASP A 398 -9.24 -7.57 -1.38
N PHE A 399 -8.22 -6.72 -1.54
CA PHE A 399 -7.26 -6.45 -0.47
C PHE A 399 -7.72 -5.24 0.36
N PRO A 400 -8.18 -5.42 1.61
CA PRO A 400 -8.63 -4.33 2.45
C PRO A 400 -7.44 -3.55 3.02
N LEU A 401 -6.94 -2.57 2.27
CA LEU A 401 -5.77 -1.77 2.65
C LEU A 401 -6.04 -0.92 3.90
N MET A 402 -7.29 -0.47 4.10
CA MET A 402 -7.68 0.37 5.24
C MET A 402 -9.00 -0.14 5.83
N ARG A 403 -8.98 -0.51 7.12
CA ARG A 403 -10.16 -1.03 7.84
C ARG A 403 -10.44 -0.27 9.14
N TYR A 404 -11.69 -0.25 9.55
CA TYR A 404 -12.12 0.42 10.78
C TYR A 404 -11.53 -0.20 12.05
N ALA A 405 -11.20 -1.50 12.06
CA ALA A 405 -10.50 -2.13 13.17
C ALA A 405 -9.14 -1.45 13.46
N ASP A 406 -8.40 -1.04 12.42
CA ASP A 406 -7.14 -0.30 12.59
C ASP A 406 -7.39 1.11 13.18
N VAL A 407 -8.49 1.78 12.81
CA VAL A 407 -8.91 3.07 13.41
C VAL A 407 -9.07 2.91 14.93
N LEU A 408 -9.73 1.85 15.37
CA LEU A 408 -9.94 1.56 16.79
C LEU A 408 -8.63 1.25 17.53
N LEU A 409 -7.72 0.52 16.89
CA LEU A 409 -6.42 0.19 17.48
C LEU A 409 -5.48 1.40 17.50
N MET A 410 -5.54 2.30 16.51
CA MET A 410 -4.85 3.58 16.53
C MET A 410 -5.36 4.48 17.67
N ALA A 411 -6.68 4.50 17.93
CA ALA A 411 -7.26 5.23 19.06
C ALA A 411 -6.75 4.71 20.40
N ALA A 412 -6.60 3.39 20.54
CA ALA A 412 -6.03 2.78 21.75
C ALA A 412 -4.58 3.23 21.97
N GLU A 413 -3.78 3.28 20.91
CA GLU A 413 -2.38 3.73 20.98
C GLU A 413 -2.30 5.22 21.33
N CYS A 414 -3.14 6.07 20.74
CA CYS A 414 -3.21 7.49 21.09
C CYS A 414 -3.55 7.69 22.59
N GLN A 415 -4.50 6.94 23.14
CA GLN A 415 -4.82 7.00 24.58
C GLN A 415 -3.65 6.54 25.45
N LEU A 416 -2.92 5.48 25.05
CA LEU A 416 -1.74 5.01 25.78
C LEU A 416 -0.69 6.13 25.91
N HIS A 417 -0.55 6.99 24.89
CA HIS A 417 0.34 8.13 24.87
C HIS A 417 -0.29 9.43 25.42
N GLY A 418 -1.42 9.33 26.11
CA GLY A 418 -2.04 10.43 26.86
C GLY A 418 -2.96 11.35 26.05
N ALA A 419 -3.27 11.02 24.80
CA ALA A 419 -4.25 11.78 24.02
C ALA A 419 -5.69 11.57 24.54
N SER A 420 -6.53 12.60 24.40
CA SER A 420 -7.94 12.57 24.86
C SER A 420 -8.83 11.87 23.83
N ILE A 421 -8.92 10.55 23.90
CA ILE A 421 -9.77 9.69 23.09
C ILE A 421 -10.13 8.43 23.89
N ASP A 422 -11.31 7.84 23.69
CA ASP A 422 -11.71 6.59 24.37
C ASP A 422 -11.13 5.35 23.64
N GLY A 423 -9.81 5.21 23.72
CA GLY A 423 -9.07 4.13 23.10
C GLY A 423 -9.26 2.77 23.79
N LEU A 424 -9.51 2.75 25.11
CA LEU A 424 -9.77 1.49 25.83
C LEU A 424 -11.08 0.84 25.39
N SER A 425 -12.15 1.61 25.24
CA SER A 425 -13.41 1.12 24.69
C SER A 425 -13.24 0.65 23.24
N ALA A 426 -12.53 1.42 22.41
CA ALA A 426 -12.21 1.07 21.03
C ALA A 426 -11.44 -0.25 20.94
N PHE A 427 -10.40 -0.42 21.74
CA PHE A 427 -9.60 -1.64 21.84
C PHE A 427 -10.46 -2.86 22.24
N ASN A 428 -11.32 -2.70 23.23
CA ASN A 428 -12.18 -3.77 23.70
C ASN A 428 -13.26 -4.17 22.70
N GLN A 429 -13.68 -3.30 21.78
CA GLN A 429 -14.57 -3.66 20.68
C GLN A 429 -13.90 -4.69 19.74
N VAL A 430 -12.63 -4.48 19.38
CA VAL A 430 -11.85 -5.41 18.54
C VAL A 430 -11.72 -6.76 19.24
N ARG A 431 -11.37 -6.77 20.52
CA ARG A 431 -11.26 -8.00 21.32
C ARG A 431 -12.56 -8.76 21.41
N THR A 432 -13.66 -8.05 21.69
CA THR A 432 -15.00 -8.66 21.80
C THR A 432 -15.43 -9.31 20.48
N ARG A 433 -15.19 -8.66 19.34
CA ARG A 433 -15.44 -9.22 18.02
C ARG A 433 -14.63 -10.52 17.79
N ALA A 434 -13.41 -10.57 18.30
CA ALA A 434 -12.53 -11.74 18.23
C ALA A 434 -12.87 -12.85 19.26
N GLY A 435 -13.88 -12.67 20.08
CA GLY A 435 -14.26 -13.63 21.14
C GLY A 435 -13.32 -13.63 22.34
N LEU A 436 -12.55 -12.55 22.55
CA LEU A 436 -11.63 -12.40 23.65
C LEU A 436 -12.22 -11.54 24.78
N GLU A 437 -11.80 -11.83 26.02
CA GLU A 437 -12.15 -11.03 27.19
C GLU A 437 -11.65 -9.59 27.05
N THR A 438 -12.45 -8.64 27.55
CA THR A 438 -12.06 -7.23 27.63
C THR A 438 -10.95 -7.02 28.66
N VAL A 439 -10.19 -5.94 28.50
CA VAL A 439 -9.14 -5.53 29.45
C VAL A 439 -9.52 -4.25 30.15
N SER A 440 -8.97 -4.03 31.34
CA SER A 440 -9.23 -2.83 32.15
C SER A 440 -8.18 -1.72 31.96
N ALA A 441 -7.07 -2.01 31.29
CA ALA A 441 -5.99 -1.05 31.02
C ALA A 441 -5.24 -1.41 29.73
N LEU A 442 -4.69 -0.40 29.08
CA LEU A 442 -3.84 -0.53 27.88
C LEU A 442 -2.37 -0.60 28.27
N THR A 443 -1.61 -1.44 27.58
CA THR A 443 -0.14 -1.43 27.59
C THR A 443 0.41 -1.50 26.18
N ALA A 444 1.65 -1.08 25.98
CA ALA A 444 2.29 -1.10 24.68
C ALA A 444 2.35 -2.51 24.07
N ASP A 445 2.78 -3.51 24.85
CA ASP A 445 2.86 -4.90 24.37
C ASP A 445 1.47 -5.47 24.03
N LEU A 446 0.45 -5.13 24.84
CA LEU A 446 -0.93 -5.57 24.59
C LEU A 446 -1.48 -5.00 23.27
N ILE A 447 -1.24 -3.71 23.00
CA ILE A 447 -1.67 -3.05 21.74
C ILE A 447 -0.90 -3.64 20.55
N LEU A 448 0.41 -3.78 20.65
CA LEU A 448 1.24 -4.34 19.58
C LEU A 448 0.83 -5.77 19.21
N ASP A 449 0.50 -6.59 20.22
CA ASP A 449 0.03 -7.97 20.01
C ASP A 449 -1.40 -8.01 19.46
N GLU A 450 -2.28 -7.10 19.87
CA GLU A 450 -3.64 -7.02 19.33
C GLU A 450 -3.60 -6.58 17.85
N ARG A 451 -2.75 -5.59 17.51
CA ARG A 451 -2.52 -5.17 16.13
C ARG A 451 -1.99 -6.33 15.28
N ALA A 452 -1.05 -7.12 15.81
CA ALA A 452 -0.56 -8.32 15.15
C ALA A 452 -1.69 -9.31 14.85
N ARG A 453 -2.53 -9.64 15.86
CA ARG A 453 -3.63 -10.59 15.69
C ARG A 453 -4.72 -10.10 14.74
N GLU A 454 -4.96 -8.81 14.73
CA GLU A 454 -6.02 -8.21 13.92
C GLU A 454 -5.60 -7.99 12.46
N LEU A 455 -4.40 -7.47 12.23
CA LEU A 455 -3.98 -6.89 10.97
C LEU A 455 -2.98 -7.76 10.19
N TYR A 456 -2.75 -9.02 10.58
CA TYR A 456 -1.80 -9.87 9.87
C TYR A 456 -2.17 -10.04 8.40
N GLN A 457 -1.17 -10.16 7.55
CA GLN A 457 -1.26 -10.16 6.09
C GLN A 457 -1.87 -8.88 5.46
N GLU A 458 -1.94 -7.76 6.21
CA GLU A 458 -2.50 -6.49 5.72
C GLU A 458 -1.43 -5.39 5.56
N CYS A 459 -0.16 -5.75 5.58
CA CYS A 459 0.99 -4.86 5.30
C CYS A 459 1.24 -3.76 6.34
N TRP A 460 1.06 -4.05 7.63
CA TRP A 460 1.28 -3.08 8.72
C TRP A 460 2.34 -3.51 9.74
N ARG A 461 2.75 -4.78 9.76
CA ARG A 461 3.55 -5.33 10.87
C ARG A 461 4.89 -4.65 11.07
N ARG A 462 5.67 -4.42 9.99
CA ARG A 462 6.96 -3.73 10.08
C ARG A 462 6.81 -2.30 10.61
N ASN A 463 5.84 -1.56 10.11
CA ASN A 463 5.52 -0.21 10.56
C ASN A 463 5.24 -0.18 12.07
N ASP A 464 4.44 -1.14 12.57
CA ASP A 464 4.14 -1.29 13.99
C ASP A 464 5.39 -1.64 14.81
N LEU A 465 6.18 -2.63 14.39
CA LEU A 465 7.38 -3.04 15.10
C LEU A 465 8.42 -1.90 15.20
N ILE A 466 8.56 -1.08 14.16
CA ILE A 466 9.46 0.09 14.17
C ILE A 466 8.96 1.11 15.19
N ARG A 467 7.67 1.46 15.16
CA ARG A 467 7.06 2.46 16.05
C ARG A 467 7.14 2.05 17.52
N PHE A 468 6.96 0.76 17.81
CA PHE A 468 7.10 0.22 19.17
C PHE A 468 8.56 -0.09 19.58
N GLY A 469 9.55 0.22 18.73
CA GLY A 469 10.98 -0.01 19.02
C GLY A 469 11.37 -1.49 19.08
N LYS A 470 10.60 -2.38 18.46
CA LYS A 470 10.81 -3.85 18.49
C LYS A 470 11.39 -4.42 17.20
N PHE A 471 11.53 -3.61 16.14
CA PHE A 471 11.99 -4.11 14.85
C PHE A 471 13.48 -4.45 14.84
N ILE A 472 14.32 -3.55 15.33
CA ILE A 472 15.78 -3.70 15.30
C ILE A 472 16.26 -4.62 16.41
N SER A 473 15.85 -4.37 17.66
CA SER A 473 16.39 -5.03 18.85
C SER A 473 15.33 -5.26 19.93
N GLY A 474 15.65 -6.11 20.90
CA GLY A 474 14.79 -6.37 22.06
C GLY A 474 13.58 -7.26 21.79
N TYR A 475 13.39 -7.73 20.56
CA TYR A 475 12.44 -8.73 20.15
C TYR A 475 12.98 -9.49 18.93
N ASN A 476 13.14 -10.80 19.04
CA ASN A 476 13.68 -11.65 17.98
C ASN A 476 12.66 -12.74 17.62
N TRP A 477 12.72 -13.16 16.35
CA TRP A 477 11.93 -14.23 15.77
C TRP A 477 12.82 -15.13 14.92
N GLN A 478 12.37 -16.34 14.64
CA GLN A 478 13.16 -17.28 13.85
C GLN A 478 13.59 -16.68 12.50
N TRP A 479 14.86 -16.87 12.17
CA TRP A 479 15.54 -16.40 10.95
C TRP A 479 15.78 -14.89 10.82
N LYS A 480 15.34 -14.07 11.76
CA LYS A 480 15.75 -12.67 11.83
C LYS A 480 17.28 -12.56 11.84
N GLY A 481 17.84 -11.75 10.91
CA GLY A 481 19.29 -11.57 10.80
C GLY A 481 20.04 -12.83 10.32
N ASN A 482 19.38 -13.73 9.63
CA ASN A 482 19.93 -14.99 9.09
C ASN A 482 20.49 -15.93 10.17
N VAL A 483 19.81 -16.03 11.29
CA VAL A 483 20.11 -16.94 12.40
C VAL A 483 18.82 -17.59 12.84
N GLN A 484 18.81 -18.91 13.02
CA GLN A 484 17.58 -19.66 13.32
C GLN A 484 16.86 -19.14 14.57
N GLU A 485 17.58 -18.82 15.63
CA GLU A 485 17.03 -18.27 16.87
C GLU A 485 16.70 -16.79 16.77
N GLY A 486 17.06 -16.13 15.67
CA GLY A 486 16.95 -14.71 15.48
C GLY A 486 18.00 -13.91 16.23
N LYS A 487 18.40 -12.77 15.68
CA LYS A 487 19.29 -11.80 16.34
C LYS A 487 18.90 -10.37 16.01
N ASP A 488 19.37 -9.43 16.82
CA ASP A 488 19.22 -8.01 16.55
C ASP A 488 19.87 -7.60 15.23
N MET A 489 19.26 -6.61 14.56
CA MET A 489 19.71 -6.08 13.25
C MET A 489 20.51 -4.78 13.42
N GLU A 490 21.22 -4.39 12.36
CA GLU A 490 21.83 -3.07 12.29
C GLU A 490 20.74 -1.96 12.25
N SER A 491 21.01 -0.85 12.96
CA SER A 491 20.03 0.24 13.15
C SER A 491 19.52 0.85 11.84
N HIS A 492 20.32 0.84 10.78
CA HIS A 492 19.95 1.40 9.49
C HIS A 492 18.84 0.60 8.77
N ARG A 493 18.59 -0.67 9.17
CA ARG A 493 17.55 -1.53 8.58
C ARG A 493 16.12 -1.02 8.80
N VAL A 494 15.93 0.05 9.57
CA VAL A 494 14.64 0.76 9.67
C VAL A 494 14.23 1.44 8.36
N LEU A 495 15.14 1.60 7.40
CA LEU A 495 14.86 2.06 6.05
C LEU A 495 15.43 1.08 5.05
N PHE A 496 14.80 0.98 3.89
CA PHE A 496 15.39 0.32 2.74
C PHE A 496 16.34 1.27 1.99
N PRO A 497 17.33 0.75 1.27
CA PRO A 497 18.20 1.58 0.46
C PRO A 497 17.46 2.19 -0.73
N ILE A 498 17.89 3.35 -1.16
CA ILE A 498 17.55 3.86 -2.49
C ILE A 498 18.28 2.97 -3.52
N PRO A 499 17.60 2.40 -4.52
CA PRO A 499 18.22 1.52 -5.50
C PRO A 499 19.38 2.18 -6.24
N ASP A 500 20.48 1.46 -6.43
CA ASP A 500 21.68 1.99 -7.11
C ASP A 500 21.40 2.43 -8.54
N SER A 501 20.50 1.75 -9.25
CA SER A 501 20.06 2.15 -10.59
C SER A 501 19.48 3.56 -10.64
N ASP A 502 18.65 3.91 -9.62
CA ASP A 502 18.03 5.23 -9.54
C ASP A 502 19.04 6.31 -9.14
N ARG A 503 19.94 6.00 -8.21
CA ARG A 503 21.02 6.93 -7.82
C ARG A 503 21.98 7.22 -8.97
N LEU A 504 22.26 6.22 -9.81
CA LEU A 504 23.09 6.41 -11.01
C LEU A 504 22.36 7.25 -12.08
N ALA A 505 21.05 7.11 -12.18
CA ALA A 505 20.23 7.88 -13.12
C ALA A 505 19.92 9.31 -12.63
N ASN A 506 19.89 9.52 -11.30
CA ASN A 506 19.56 10.78 -10.65
C ASN A 506 20.60 11.15 -9.60
N SER A 507 21.54 12.03 -9.95
CA SER A 507 22.61 12.50 -9.07
C SER A 507 22.12 13.36 -7.89
N ASN A 508 20.85 13.78 -7.86
CA ASN A 508 20.26 14.50 -6.73
C ASN A 508 19.89 13.57 -5.55
N LEU A 509 19.96 12.23 -5.76
CA LEU A 509 19.62 11.25 -4.74
C LEU A 509 20.82 10.86 -3.87
N GLU A 510 20.71 11.11 -2.59
CA GLU A 510 21.63 10.62 -1.56
C GLU A 510 21.12 9.27 -1.02
N GLN A 511 22.05 8.37 -0.72
CA GLN A 511 21.72 7.07 -0.11
C GLN A 511 21.32 7.24 1.36
N ASN A 512 20.46 6.36 1.85
CA ASN A 512 20.16 6.24 3.27
C ASN A 512 21.41 5.82 4.06
N GLU A 513 21.55 6.35 5.27
CA GLU A 513 22.68 6.04 6.16
C GLU A 513 22.82 4.51 6.35
N GLY A 514 24.06 4.01 6.39
CA GLY A 514 24.38 2.60 6.56
C GLY A 514 24.42 1.78 5.27
N TYR A 515 23.89 2.28 4.17
CA TYR A 515 24.06 1.69 2.84
C TYR A 515 25.14 2.42 2.06
N LYS A 516 25.87 1.69 1.21
CA LYS A 516 27.01 2.22 0.44
C LYS A 516 26.61 2.54 -0.99
#